data_f9b09236a9789720e7e2587f3f2d4d64
#
_entry.id   f9b09236a9789720e7e2587f3f2d4d64
#
_cell.length_a   1.000
_cell.length_b   1.000
_cell.length_c   1.000
_cell.angle_alpha   90.00
_cell.angle_beta   90.00
_cell.angle_gamma   90.00
#
_symmetry.space_group_name_H-M   'P 1'
#
loop_
_entity.id
_entity.type
_entity.pdbx_description
1 polymer ?
#
loop_
_entity_poly.entity_id
_entity_poly.type
_entity_poly.pdbx_seq_one_letter_code
_entity_poly.pdbx_strand_id
1 'polypeptide(L)'
;TKAALVALARSWAAELAPAGVTVNVVAPGATDTPMLHQPGRESSPPRLPPLGRLITPQEVVSLVSWLLSEGASAMTGQELVMCGGASLG
;
A
#
# COMPACT_ATOMS: atom_id res chain seq x y z
N THR A 1 12.99 -2.90 -7.38
CA THR A 1 12.27 -3.87 -6.56
C THR A 1 11.52 -3.18 -5.42
N LYS A 2 10.58 -3.90 -4.83
CA LYS A 2 9.85 -3.37 -3.67
C LYS A 2 10.80 -3.06 -2.51
N ALA A 3 11.77 -3.93 -2.25
CA ALA A 3 12.74 -3.72 -1.18
C ALA A 3 13.58 -2.47 -1.43
N ALA A 4 13.95 -2.21 -2.66
CA ALA A 4 14.71 -1.00 -3.02
C ALA A 4 13.86 0.25 -2.81
N LEU A 5 12.57 0.20 -3.16
CA LEU A 5 11.65 1.32 -2.95
C LEU A 5 11.50 1.65 -1.47
N VAL A 6 11.33 0.63 -0.62
CA VAL A 6 11.19 0.81 0.82
C VAL A 6 12.48 1.40 1.41
N ALA A 7 13.64 0.90 0.98
CA ALA A 7 14.93 1.42 1.46
C ALA A 7 15.11 2.88 1.07
N LEU A 8 14.76 3.24 -0.16
CA LEU A 8 14.83 4.62 -0.63
C LEU A 8 13.90 5.53 0.16
N ALA A 9 12.67 5.09 0.40
CA ALA A 9 11.70 5.85 1.17
C ALA A 9 12.19 6.09 2.60
N ARG A 10 12.79 5.08 3.23
CA ARG A 10 13.34 5.22 4.57
C ARG A 10 14.49 6.21 4.62
N SER A 11 15.34 6.19 3.59
CA SER A 11 16.46 7.13 3.46
C SER A 11 15.95 8.57 3.34
N TRP A 12 14.95 8.79 2.48
CA TRP A 12 14.33 10.10 2.32
C TRP A 12 13.59 10.54 3.59
N ALA A 13 12.93 9.61 4.27
CA ALA A 13 12.23 9.91 5.51
C ALA A 13 13.21 10.47 6.56
N ALA A 14 14.35 9.83 6.73
CA ALA A 14 15.36 10.28 7.66
C ALA A 14 15.93 11.65 7.28
N GLU A 15 16.16 11.87 6.00
CA GLU A 15 16.72 13.12 5.49
C GLU A 15 15.75 14.29 5.63
N LEU A 16 14.46 14.04 5.38
CA LEU A 16 13.43 15.08 5.34
C LEU A 16 12.71 15.30 6.66
N ALA A 17 12.87 14.40 7.63
CA ALA A 17 12.21 14.52 8.92
C ALA A 17 12.46 15.86 9.62
N PRO A 18 13.70 16.40 9.64
CA PRO A 18 13.93 17.70 10.26
C PRO A 18 13.18 18.85 9.60
N ALA A 19 12.80 18.69 8.33
CA ALA A 19 12.00 19.68 7.62
C ALA A 19 10.49 19.50 7.82
N GLY A 20 10.08 18.52 8.62
CA GLY A 20 8.66 18.25 8.88
C GLY A 20 7.97 17.49 7.74
N VAL A 21 8.72 16.85 6.86
CA VAL A 21 8.18 16.08 5.74
C VAL A 21 8.20 14.60 6.08
N THR A 22 7.07 13.91 5.92
CA THR A 22 6.98 12.46 6.12
C THR A 22 6.98 11.74 4.78
N VAL A 23 7.61 10.55 4.77
CA VAL A 23 7.70 9.72 3.57
C VAL A 23 7.34 8.28 3.98
N ASN A 24 6.26 7.77 3.43
CA ASN A 24 5.80 6.41 3.70
C ASN A 24 5.50 5.69 2.40
N VAL A 25 5.49 4.37 2.46
CA VAL A 25 5.16 3.52 1.31
C VAL A 25 3.86 2.79 1.60
N VAL A 26 2.94 2.84 0.66
CA VAL A 26 1.70 2.06 0.72
C VAL A 26 1.84 0.90 -0.25
N ALA A 27 1.64 -0.32 0.25
CA ALA A 27 1.78 -1.54 -0.53
C ALA A 27 0.44 -2.29 -0.52
N PRO A 28 -0.48 -1.98 -1.44
CA PRO A 28 -1.73 -2.72 -1.53
C PRO A 28 -1.49 -4.09 -2.13
N GLY A 29 -2.27 -5.08 -1.67
CA GLY A 29 -2.31 -6.39 -2.28
C GLY A 29 -3.19 -6.39 -3.53
N ALA A 30 -3.76 -7.56 -3.86
CA ALA A 30 -4.64 -7.68 -5.03
C ALA A 30 -5.83 -6.74 -4.88
N THR A 31 -5.89 -5.75 -5.76
CA THR A 31 -6.89 -4.69 -5.72
C THR A 31 -7.90 -4.89 -6.83
N ASP A 32 -9.18 -4.66 -6.52
CA ASP A 32 -10.26 -4.80 -7.47
C ASP A 32 -10.23 -3.62 -8.46
N THR A 33 -9.52 -3.83 -9.56
CA THR A 33 -9.35 -2.85 -10.62
C THR A 33 -9.79 -3.44 -11.95
N PRO A 34 -10.09 -2.61 -12.96
CA PRO A 34 -10.44 -3.11 -14.28
C PRO A 34 -9.38 -4.03 -14.88
N MET A 35 -8.12 -3.87 -14.51
CA MET A 35 -7.03 -4.72 -15.00
C MET A 35 -7.25 -6.20 -14.65
N LEU A 36 -7.80 -6.49 -13.47
CA LEU A 36 -8.07 -7.86 -13.03
C LEU A 36 -9.22 -8.50 -13.80
N HIS A 37 -10.04 -7.72 -14.48
CA HIS A 37 -11.22 -8.18 -15.21
C HIS A 37 -11.03 -8.09 -16.72
N GLN A 38 -9.78 -7.92 -17.19
CA GLN A 38 -9.50 -7.85 -18.61
C GLN A 38 -9.77 -9.20 -19.30
N PRO A 39 -10.23 -9.17 -20.57
CA PRO A 39 -10.39 -10.40 -21.34
C PRO A 39 -9.08 -11.20 -21.37
N GLY A 40 -9.20 -12.50 -21.22
CA GLY A 40 -8.05 -13.38 -21.17
C GLY A 40 -7.55 -13.69 -19.77
N ARG A 41 -8.02 -12.99 -18.75
CA ARG A 41 -7.66 -13.27 -17.36
C ARG A 41 -8.67 -14.15 -16.65
N GLU A 42 -9.77 -14.51 -17.30
CA GLU A 42 -10.80 -15.35 -16.70
C GLU A 42 -10.29 -16.74 -16.35
N SER A 43 -9.28 -17.23 -17.08
CA SER A 43 -8.68 -18.52 -16.80
C SER A 43 -7.69 -18.48 -15.64
N SER A 44 -7.34 -17.27 -15.16
CA SER A 44 -6.40 -17.06 -14.07
C SER A 44 -6.99 -16.06 -13.09
N PRO A 45 -8.05 -16.47 -12.36
CA PRO A 45 -8.68 -15.57 -11.41
C PRO A 45 -7.70 -15.15 -10.31
N PRO A 46 -7.85 -13.95 -9.75
CA PRO A 46 -6.98 -13.51 -8.67
C PRO A 46 -7.16 -14.39 -7.45
N ARG A 47 -6.05 -14.66 -6.75
CA ARG A 47 -6.08 -15.39 -5.49
C ARG A 47 -6.57 -14.45 -4.40
N LEU A 48 -7.64 -14.83 -3.73
CA LEU A 48 -8.18 -14.00 -2.65
C LEU A 48 -7.29 -14.08 -1.41
N PRO A 49 -7.14 -12.97 -0.68
CA PRO A 49 -6.43 -12.99 0.59
C PRO A 49 -7.29 -13.67 1.69
N PRO A 50 -6.71 -13.94 2.87
CA PRO A 50 -7.48 -14.51 3.99
C PRO A 50 -8.74 -13.75 4.35
N LEU A 51 -8.78 -12.43 4.11
CA LEU A 51 -9.97 -11.63 4.36
C LEU A 51 -11.16 -12.03 3.47
N GLY A 52 -10.91 -12.76 2.38
CA GLY A 52 -11.95 -13.32 1.53
C GLY A 52 -12.44 -12.41 0.42
N ARG A 53 -11.78 -11.28 0.19
CA ARG A 53 -12.13 -10.35 -0.87
C ARG A 53 -10.92 -9.55 -1.33
N LEU A 54 -11.02 -8.97 -2.52
CA LEU A 54 -10.00 -8.06 -3.02
C LEU A 54 -10.05 -6.73 -2.26
N ILE A 55 -8.92 -6.04 -2.25
CA ILE A 55 -8.85 -4.68 -1.71
C ILE A 55 -9.54 -3.74 -2.69
N THR A 56 -10.33 -2.81 -2.19
CA THR A 56 -10.97 -1.82 -3.07
C THR A 56 -10.07 -0.61 -3.28
N PRO A 57 -10.16 0.04 -4.46
CA PRO A 57 -9.43 1.30 -4.67
C PRO A 57 -9.77 2.35 -3.62
N GLN A 58 -11.02 2.39 -3.15
CA GLN A 58 -11.45 3.34 -2.13
C GLN A 58 -10.72 3.12 -0.80
N GLU A 59 -10.43 1.87 -0.47
CA GLU A 59 -9.65 1.56 0.74
C GLU A 59 -8.24 2.10 0.64
N VAL A 60 -7.62 1.98 -0.53
CA VAL A 60 -6.27 2.54 -0.75
C VAL A 60 -6.31 4.06 -0.64
N VAL A 61 -7.31 4.70 -1.25
CA VAL A 61 -7.48 6.16 -1.17
C VAL A 61 -7.69 6.61 0.28
N SER A 62 -8.49 5.88 1.05
CA SER A 62 -8.72 6.21 2.46
C SER A 62 -7.44 6.16 3.28
N LEU A 63 -6.59 5.16 3.04
CA LEU A 63 -5.31 5.06 3.73
C LEU A 63 -4.39 6.23 3.36
N VAL A 64 -4.29 6.55 2.08
CA VAL A 64 -3.46 7.66 1.62
C VAL A 64 -3.97 8.97 2.20
N SER A 65 -5.28 9.19 2.20
CA SER A 65 -5.89 10.40 2.77
C SER A 65 -5.55 10.53 4.26
N TRP A 66 -5.61 9.42 5.01
CA TRP A 66 -5.25 9.45 6.43
C TRP A 66 -3.77 9.80 6.62
N LEU A 67 -2.89 9.24 5.79
CA LEU A 67 -1.46 9.55 5.86
C LEU A 67 -1.16 11.02 5.60
N LEU A 68 -2.02 11.72 4.88
CA LEU A 68 -1.88 13.15 4.62
C LEU A 68 -2.51 14.01 5.72
N SER A 69 -3.16 13.39 6.70
CA SER A 69 -3.83 14.09 7.78
C SER A 69 -2.90 14.31 8.98
N GLU A 70 -3.31 15.18 9.89
CA GLU A 70 -2.56 15.44 11.12
C GLU A 70 -2.46 14.20 12.01
N GLY A 71 -3.44 13.30 11.92
CA GLY A 71 -3.41 12.04 12.69
C GLY A 71 -2.20 11.17 12.37
N ALA A 72 -1.62 11.33 11.20
CA ALA A 72 -0.45 10.58 10.77
C ALA A 72 0.84 11.41 10.82
N SER A 73 0.82 12.58 11.44
CA SER A 73 1.95 13.52 11.37
C SER A 73 3.24 13.01 12.01
N ALA A 74 3.14 12.03 12.91
CA ALA A 74 4.32 11.42 13.55
C ALA A 74 4.80 10.15 12.84
N MET A 75 4.16 9.77 11.74
CA MET A 75 4.49 8.55 11.03
C MET A 75 5.35 8.86 9.82
N THR A 76 6.56 8.28 9.79
CA THR A 76 7.44 8.42 8.64
C THR A 76 8.35 7.20 8.51
N GLY A 77 8.79 6.90 7.30
CA GLY A 77 9.68 5.77 7.04
C GLY A 77 9.02 4.41 7.14
N GLN A 78 7.69 4.34 7.08
CA GLN A 78 6.97 3.09 7.28
C GLN A 78 6.46 2.52 5.96
N GLU A 79 6.39 1.18 5.92
CA GLU A 79 5.68 0.48 4.86
C GLU A 79 4.35 0.00 5.43
N LEU A 80 3.25 0.47 4.83
CA LEU A 80 1.92 0.08 5.24
C LEU A 80 1.36 -0.91 4.22
N VAL A 81 1.20 -2.15 4.67
CA VAL A 81 0.76 -3.25 3.80
C VAL A 81 -0.74 -3.42 3.97
N MET A 82 -1.48 -3.22 2.88
CA MET A 82 -2.93 -3.39 2.85
C MET A 82 -3.24 -4.57 1.95
N CYS A 83 -3.18 -5.77 2.49
CA CYS A 83 -3.21 -7.00 1.70
C CYS A 83 -4.31 -7.98 2.12
N GLY A 84 -5.19 -7.61 3.05
CA GLY A 84 -6.23 -8.51 3.54
C GLY A 84 -5.69 -9.75 4.22
N GLY A 85 -4.48 -9.71 4.74
CA GLY A 85 -3.85 -10.82 5.43
C GLY A 85 -2.97 -11.70 4.56
N ALA A 86 -2.84 -11.40 3.26
CA ALA A 86 -2.05 -12.24 2.35
C ALA A 86 -0.59 -12.38 2.79
N SER A 87 -0.03 -11.36 3.44
CA SER A 87 1.36 -11.39 3.90
C SER A 87 1.58 -12.26 5.14
N LEU A 88 0.51 -12.74 5.75
CA LEU A 88 0.60 -13.55 6.98
C LEU A 88 0.88 -15.01 6.68
N GLY A 89 0.70 -15.41 5.49
CA GLY A 89 0.85 -16.79 5.13
C GLY A 89 1.31 -17.00 3.74
#